data_07a3b4465c7683b7042f3ed3dbae801f
#
_entry.id   07a3b4465c7683b7042f3ed3dbae801f
#
_cell.length_a   1.000
_cell.length_b   1.000
_cell.length_c   1.000
_cell.angle_alpha   90.00
_cell.angle_beta   90.00
_cell.angle_gamma   90.00
#
_symmetry.space_group_name_H-M   'P 1'
#
loop_
_entity.id
_entity.type
_entity.pdbx_description
1 polymer ?
#
loop_
_entity_poly.entity_id
_entity_poly.type
_entity_poly.pdbx_seq_one_letter_code
_entity_poly.pdbx_strand_id
1 'polypeptide(L)'
;MKMFKRFAAALLAGVMVLAMLTACGGGAGSGASTIGEKFENKYIAAINTLRGENAEKLENDTDLRNKALAQLQKIKDDGTIAAPDANTSIVTPSADGKSVTAVTINVLTDNKGEVVDGVCQAKEITPESLGEITKGDATPDVVKAVQAVKRVGIATKVINGKTYAAIAIEIVTSVPDKT
;
A
#
# COMPACT_ATOMS: atom_id res chain seq x y z
N MET A 1 -14.23 16.71 8.42
CA MET A 1 -14.16 16.03 7.11
C MET A 1 -13.03 16.48 6.18
N LYS A 2 -12.61 17.76 6.15
CA LYS A 2 -11.53 18.24 5.26
C LYS A 2 -10.14 17.68 5.62
N MET A 3 -9.85 17.42 6.90
CA MET A 3 -8.56 16.83 7.32
C MET A 3 -8.41 15.36 6.89
N PHE A 4 -9.48 14.56 7.00
CA PHE A 4 -9.45 13.14 6.55
C PHE A 4 -9.10 12.99 5.07
N LYS A 5 -9.67 13.85 4.21
CA LYS A 5 -9.34 13.84 2.78
C LYS A 5 -7.87 14.17 2.50
N ARG A 6 -7.26 15.04 3.32
CA ARG A 6 -5.83 15.40 3.19
C ARG A 6 -4.90 14.30 3.69
N PHE A 7 -5.26 13.61 4.79
CA PHE A 7 -4.48 12.47 5.28
C PHE A 7 -4.58 11.25 4.35
N ALA A 8 -5.77 10.94 3.86
CA ALA A 8 -5.95 9.87 2.87
C ALA A 8 -5.18 10.17 1.56
N ALA A 9 -5.18 11.42 1.10
CA ALA A 9 -4.43 11.82 -0.09
C ALA A 9 -2.90 11.78 0.13
N ALA A 10 -2.40 12.17 1.30
CA ALA A 10 -0.98 12.10 1.63
C ALA A 10 -0.51 10.64 1.76
N LEU A 11 -1.34 9.75 2.33
CA LEU A 11 -1.07 8.32 2.39
C LEU A 11 -1.09 7.67 1.01
N LEU A 12 -2.05 8.05 0.18
CA LEU A 12 -2.11 7.59 -1.21
C LEU A 12 -0.87 8.03 -1.99
N ALA A 13 -0.47 9.30 -1.85
CA ALA A 13 0.74 9.82 -2.47
C ALA A 13 2.00 9.12 -1.90
N GLY A 14 2.02 8.86 -0.58
CA GLY A 14 3.12 8.18 0.09
C GLY A 14 3.30 6.72 -0.36
N VAL A 15 2.20 5.99 -0.50
CA VAL A 15 2.23 4.61 -1.02
C VAL A 15 2.67 4.58 -2.48
N MET A 16 2.22 5.54 -3.30
CA MET A 16 2.66 5.67 -4.69
C MET A 16 4.13 6.10 -4.80
N VAL A 17 4.61 6.97 -3.93
CA VAL A 17 6.02 7.42 -3.92
C VAL A 17 6.95 6.28 -3.50
N LEU A 18 6.56 5.44 -2.54
CA LEU A 18 7.31 4.22 -2.19
C LEU A 18 7.44 3.26 -3.38
N ALA A 19 6.44 3.22 -4.26
CA ALA A 19 6.50 2.43 -5.49
C ALA A 19 7.38 3.04 -6.60
N MET A 20 7.78 4.31 -6.46
CA MET A 20 8.55 5.05 -7.49
C MET A 20 10.01 5.32 -7.12
N LEU A 21 10.44 4.95 -5.90
CA LEU A 21 11.80 5.25 -5.47
C LEU A 21 12.77 4.18 -6.00
N THR A 22 13.54 4.58 -6.99
CA THR A 22 14.50 3.78 -7.74
C THR A 22 15.82 3.53 -7.03
N ALA A 23 16.35 2.37 -7.33
CA ALA A 23 17.73 1.95 -7.54
C ALA A 23 18.60 1.49 -6.38
N CYS A 24 19.07 0.29 -6.60
CA CYS A 24 20.36 -0.33 -6.37
C CYS A 24 20.69 -1.02 -5.03
N GLY A 25 21.02 -2.30 -5.12
CA GLY A 25 21.79 -3.03 -4.13
C GLY A 25 21.29 -4.45 -3.85
N GLY A 26 21.99 -5.42 -4.41
CA GLY A 26 21.68 -6.84 -4.34
C GLY A 26 21.98 -7.49 -2.99
N GLY A 27 21.42 -8.68 -2.80
CA GLY A 27 21.74 -9.60 -1.73
C GLY A 27 20.98 -10.92 -1.93
N ALA A 28 21.68 -11.96 -2.35
CA ALA A 28 21.14 -13.29 -2.57
C ALA A 28 21.03 -14.05 -1.24
N GLY A 29 19.94 -14.79 -1.06
CA GLY A 29 19.74 -15.75 0.02
C GLY A 29 18.73 -16.82 -0.42
N SER A 30 19.16 -18.04 -0.41
CA SER A 30 18.62 -19.25 -0.99
C SER A 30 17.26 -19.70 -0.41
N GLY A 31 16.39 -20.06 -1.29
CA GLY A 31 15.06 -20.59 -1.18
C GLY A 31 14.22 -19.85 -2.19
N ALA A 32 13.76 -20.51 -3.26
CA ALA A 32 13.13 -19.82 -4.40
C ALA A 32 11.79 -19.20 -4.02
N SER A 33 11.84 -18.09 -3.24
CA SER A 33 10.67 -17.27 -2.97
C SER A 33 10.19 -16.65 -4.26
N THR A 34 8.90 -16.69 -4.50
CA THR A 34 8.25 -16.07 -5.66
C THR A 34 8.54 -14.58 -5.69
N ILE A 35 8.44 -13.97 -6.89
CA ILE A 35 8.59 -12.50 -7.01
C ILE A 35 7.59 -11.78 -6.12
N GLY A 36 6.38 -12.34 -5.94
CA GLY A 36 5.36 -11.80 -5.06
C GLY A 36 5.80 -11.78 -3.60
N GLU A 37 6.30 -12.89 -3.06
CA GLU A 37 6.81 -12.96 -1.68
C GLU A 37 7.98 -11.99 -1.46
N LYS A 38 8.88 -11.87 -2.43
CA LYS A 38 9.98 -10.90 -2.38
C LYS A 38 9.45 -9.48 -2.31
N PHE A 39 8.41 -9.16 -3.08
CA PHE A 39 7.75 -7.87 -3.06
C PHE A 39 7.11 -7.58 -1.69
N GLU A 40 6.27 -8.50 -1.18
CA GLU A 40 5.60 -8.36 0.11
C GLU A 40 6.62 -8.07 1.23
N ASN A 41 7.66 -8.90 1.33
CA ASN A 41 8.70 -8.76 2.36
C ASN A 41 9.49 -7.45 2.24
N LYS A 42 9.89 -7.08 1.02
CA LYS A 42 10.69 -5.88 0.78
C LYS A 42 9.89 -4.61 1.06
N TYR A 43 8.62 -4.61 0.73
CA TYR A 43 7.72 -3.48 0.98
C TYR A 43 7.47 -3.27 2.48
N ILE A 44 7.22 -4.35 3.24
CA ILE A 44 7.12 -4.30 4.72
C ILE A 44 8.41 -3.76 5.33
N ALA A 45 9.56 -4.24 4.87
CA ALA A 45 10.85 -3.76 5.35
C ALA A 45 11.05 -2.26 5.09
N ALA A 46 10.64 -1.77 3.91
CA ALA A 46 10.71 -0.35 3.57
C ALA A 46 9.80 0.50 4.47
N ILE A 47 8.56 0.06 4.71
CA ILE A 47 7.65 0.73 5.66
C ILE A 47 8.29 0.81 7.05
N ASN A 48 8.80 -0.29 7.58
CA ASN A 48 9.42 -0.34 8.91
C ASN A 48 10.65 0.55 9.01
N THR A 49 11.41 0.66 7.94
CA THR A 49 12.54 1.58 7.87
C THR A 49 12.11 3.04 7.97
N LEU A 50 11.04 3.43 7.27
CA LEU A 50 10.49 4.79 7.31
C LEU A 50 9.85 5.13 8.66
N ARG A 51 9.33 4.13 9.38
CA ARG A 51 8.79 4.30 10.74
C ARG A 51 9.89 4.62 11.76
N GLY A 52 11.13 4.26 11.47
CA GLY A 52 12.26 4.46 12.35
C GLY A 52 12.50 3.30 13.32
N GLU A 53 13.70 3.28 13.91
CA GLU A 53 14.17 2.15 14.73
C GLU A 53 13.40 1.99 16.07
N ASN A 54 12.83 3.07 16.59
CA ASN A 54 12.07 3.07 17.84
C ASN A 54 10.58 2.75 17.69
N ALA A 55 10.09 2.60 16.46
CA ALA A 55 8.70 2.24 16.22
C ALA A 55 8.52 0.73 16.29
N GLU A 56 7.36 0.29 16.81
CA GLU A 56 6.97 -1.12 16.75
C GLU A 56 6.96 -1.58 15.27
N LYS A 57 7.63 -2.68 14.99
CA LYS A 57 7.70 -3.22 13.64
C LYS A 57 6.35 -3.78 13.22
N LEU A 58 5.96 -3.42 12.02
CA LEU A 58 4.77 -3.99 11.38
C LEU A 58 5.15 -5.30 10.67
N GLU A 59 4.24 -6.26 10.77
CA GLU A 59 4.26 -7.50 10.00
C GLU A 59 3.17 -7.46 8.94
N ASN A 60 3.19 -8.42 8.02
CA ASN A 60 2.14 -8.55 7.00
C ASN A 60 0.86 -9.11 7.65
N ASP A 61 -0.05 -8.23 8.03
CA ASP A 61 -1.29 -8.57 8.72
C ASP A 61 -2.21 -9.41 7.83
N THR A 62 -2.61 -10.56 8.33
CA THR A 62 -3.37 -11.56 7.56
C THR A 62 -4.74 -11.04 7.12
N ASP A 63 -5.48 -10.31 7.97
CA ASP A 63 -6.80 -9.79 7.64
C ASP A 63 -6.71 -8.70 6.57
N LEU A 64 -5.78 -7.76 6.72
CA LEU A 64 -5.54 -6.72 5.72
C LEU A 64 -4.99 -7.30 4.41
N ARG A 65 -4.12 -8.31 4.50
CA ARG A 65 -3.63 -9.04 3.33
C ARG A 65 -4.75 -9.71 2.55
N ASN A 66 -5.71 -10.32 3.24
CA ASN A 66 -6.88 -10.93 2.60
C ASN A 66 -7.77 -9.87 1.93
N LYS A 67 -7.94 -8.69 2.53
CA LYS A 67 -8.65 -7.57 1.91
C LYS A 67 -7.92 -7.07 0.65
N ALA A 68 -6.60 -6.96 0.69
CA ALA A 68 -5.78 -6.61 -0.47
C ALA A 68 -5.90 -7.67 -1.58
N LEU A 69 -5.87 -8.97 -1.22
CA LEU A 69 -6.05 -10.06 -2.17
C LEU A 69 -7.42 -10.04 -2.84
N ALA A 70 -8.49 -9.71 -2.09
CA ALA A 70 -9.83 -9.57 -2.65
C ALA A 70 -9.92 -8.45 -3.70
N GLN A 71 -9.17 -7.35 -3.54
CA GLN A 71 -9.09 -6.32 -4.58
C GLN A 71 -8.34 -6.82 -5.83
N LEU A 72 -7.26 -7.57 -5.66
CA LEU A 72 -6.53 -8.16 -6.79
C LEU A 72 -7.36 -9.14 -7.61
N GLN A 73 -8.40 -9.74 -7.01
CA GLN A 73 -9.32 -10.62 -7.74
C GLN A 73 -10.18 -9.88 -8.77
N LYS A 74 -10.30 -8.55 -8.66
CA LYS A 74 -11.06 -7.70 -9.58
C LYS A 74 -10.26 -7.24 -10.80
N ILE A 75 -8.94 -7.50 -10.83
CA ILE A 75 -8.12 -7.26 -12.01
C ILE A 75 -8.56 -8.24 -13.10
N LYS A 76 -8.85 -7.71 -14.27
CA LYS A 76 -9.21 -8.49 -15.46
C LYS A 76 -7.98 -9.14 -16.08
N ASP A 77 -8.21 -10.06 -17.01
CA ASP A 77 -7.15 -10.80 -17.71
C ASP A 77 -6.21 -9.89 -18.53
N ASP A 78 -6.68 -8.74 -18.97
CA ASP A 78 -5.90 -7.72 -19.67
C ASP A 78 -5.08 -6.82 -18.74
N GLY A 79 -5.15 -7.04 -17.41
CA GLY A 79 -4.48 -6.25 -16.40
C GLY A 79 -5.21 -4.96 -16.03
N THR A 80 -6.42 -4.71 -16.54
CA THR A 80 -7.20 -3.55 -16.16
C THR A 80 -8.02 -3.79 -14.89
N ILE A 81 -8.30 -2.71 -14.14
CA ILE A 81 -9.18 -2.70 -12.97
C ILE A 81 -10.06 -1.47 -13.02
N ALA A 82 -11.33 -1.58 -12.60
CA ALA A 82 -12.20 -0.41 -12.49
C ALA A 82 -11.60 0.62 -11.49
N ALA A 83 -11.63 1.91 -11.85
CA ALA A 83 -11.00 2.97 -11.06
C ALA A 83 -11.46 2.99 -9.58
N PRO A 84 -12.76 2.80 -9.22
CA PRO A 84 -13.18 2.75 -7.84
C PRO A 84 -12.65 1.51 -7.09
N ASP A 85 -12.33 0.43 -7.80
CA ASP A 85 -11.76 -0.78 -7.23
C ASP A 85 -10.24 -0.71 -7.07
N ALA A 86 -9.58 0.12 -7.85
CA ALA A 86 -8.13 0.32 -7.72
C ALA A 86 -7.77 1.01 -6.39
N ASN A 87 -8.69 1.79 -5.83
CA ASN A 87 -8.51 2.51 -4.57
C ASN A 87 -9.81 2.51 -3.76
N THR A 88 -9.84 1.73 -2.70
CA THR A 88 -11.00 1.58 -1.82
C THR A 88 -10.67 2.02 -0.40
N SER A 89 -11.57 2.79 0.23
CA SER A 89 -11.44 3.19 1.63
C SER A 89 -12.67 2.77 2.42
N ILE A 90 -12.44 2.12 3.57
CA ILE A 90 -13.46 1.73 4.54
C ILE A 90 -13.23 2.54 5.80
N VAL A 91 -14.24 3.26 6.26
CA VAL A 91 -14.14 4.12 7.45
C VAL A 91 -15.13 3.63 8.49
N THR A 92 -14.61 3.30 9.68
CA THR A 92 -15.41 2.76 10.79
C THR A 92 -15.19 3.64 12.03
N PRO A 93 -16.22 4.29 12.58
CA PRO A 93 -16.11 4.98 13.84
C PRO A 93 -15.99 3.99 15.02
N SER A 94 -15.25 4.38 16.06
CA SER A 94 -15.24 3.65 17.34
C SER A 94 -16.59 3.73 18.02
N ALA A 95 -16.91 2.75 18.88
CA ALA A 95 -18.18 2.70 19.60
C ALA A 95 -18.40 3.92 20.51
N ASP A 96 -17.33 4.51 21.02
CA ASP A 96 -17.37 5.71 21.89
C ASP A 96 -17.34 7.03 21.09
N GLY A 97 -17.24 6.96 19.76
CA GLY A 97 -17.16 8.12 18.86
C GLY A 97 -15.86 8.94 18.96
N LYS A 98 -14.89 8.53 19.78
CA LYS A 98 -13.65 9.27 20.04
C LYS A 98 -12.55 9.02 19.00
N SER A 99 -12.69 8.00 18.19
CA SER A 99 -11.75 7.69 17.13
C SER A 99 -12.42 7.16 15.88
N VAL A 100 -11.67 7.16 14.79
CA VAL A 100 -12.09 6.59 13.52
C VAL A 100 -10.97 5.73 13.00
N THR A 101 -11.30 4.50 12.64
CA THR A 101 -10.41 3.59 11.93
C THR A 101 -10.67 3.71 10.43
N ALA A 102 -9.65 4.00 9.67
CA ALA A 102 -9.69 3.99 8.20
C ALA A 102 -8.79 2.89 7.66
N VAL A 103 -9.36 2.01 6.84
CA VAL A 103 -8.63 1.02 6.05
C VAL A 103 -8.66 1.46 4.61
N THR A 104 -7.50 1.75 4.04
CA THR A 104 -7.36 2.10 2.62
C THR A 104 -6.67 0.94 1.90
N ILE A 105 -7.23 0.48 0.80
CA ILE A 105 -6.72 -0.61 -0.02
C ILE A 105 -6.42 -0.05 -1.40
N ASN A 106 -5.17 -0.19 -1.84
CA ASN A 106 -4.70 0.30 -3.13
C ASN A 106 -4.11 -0.85 -3.93
N VAL A 107 -4.62 -1.06 -5.14
CA VAL A 107 -3.93 -1.83 -6.17
C VAL A 107 -2.86 -0.94 -6.77
N LEU A 108 -1.65 -1.45 -6.92
CA LEU A 108 -0.59 -0.70 -7.62
C LEU A 108 -0.98 -0.55 -9.09
N THR A 109 -0.91 0.68 -9.58
CA THR A 109 -1.29 1.03 -10.95
C THR A 109 -0.14 1.71 -11.69
N ASP A 110 -0.12 1.57 -13.00
CA ASP A 110 0.77 2.32 -13.87
C ASP A 110 0.32 3.79 -13.98
N ASN A 111 1.20 4.64 -14.51
CA ASN A 111 0.92 6.04 -14.81
C ASN A 111 0.28 6.82 -13.63
N LYS A 112 0.70 6.53 -12.39
CA LYS A 112 0.18 7.19 -11.17
C LYS A 112 -1.34 7.05 -10.98
N GLY A 113 -1.94 5.97 -11.51
CA GLY A 113 -3.38 5.74 -11.41
C GLY A 113 -4.19 6.55 -12.43
N GLU A 114 -3.61 6.88 -13.57
CA GLU A 114 -4.35 7.50 -14.67
C GLU A 114 -5.59 6.67 -15.01
N VAL A 115 -6.73 7.34 -15.10
CA VAL A 115 -8.02 6.72 -15.39
C VAL A 115 -8.40 7.02 -16.83
N VAL A 116 -8.51 5.97 -17.65
CA VAL A 116 -9.01 6.05 -19.02
C VAL A 116 -10.31 5.27 -19.11
N ASP A 117 -11.38 5.89 -19.55
CA ASP A 117 -12.70 5.25 -19.66
C ASP A 117 -13.19 4.53 -18.38
N GLY A 118 -12.85 5.09 -17.21
CA GLY A 118 -13.27 4.54 -15.92
C GLY A 118 -12.44 3.36 -15.43
N VAL A 119 -11.32 3.03 -16.07
CA VAL A 119 -10.41 1.95 -15.68
C VAL A 119 -8.99 2.47 -15.47
N CYS A 120 -8.23 1.76 -14.61
CA CYS A 120 -6.80 1.93 -14.41
C CYS A 120 -6.06 0.70 -14.95
N GLN A 121 -4.82 0.88 -15.38
CA GLN A 121 -3.92 -0.22 -15.68
C GLN A 121 -3.19 -0.64 -14.40
N ALA A 122 -3.35 -1.90 -13.97
CA ALA A 122 -2.59 -2.43 -12.85
C ALA A 122 -1.11 -2.58 -13.22
N LYS A 123 -0.22 -2.21 -12.29
CA LYS A 123 1.23 -2.29 -12.47
C LYS A 123 1.73 -3.70 -12.26
N GLU A 124 2.42 -4.24 -13.23
CA GLU A 124 3.11 -5.53 -13.11
C GLU A 124 4.33 -5.40 -12.18
N ILE A 125 4.48 -6.36 -11.27
CA ILE A 125 5.66 -6.49 -10.41
C ILE A 125 6.69 -7.33 -11.12
N THR A 126 7.79 -6.72 -11.50
CA THR A 126 8.93 -7.34 -12.19
C THR A 126 10.16 -7.39 -11.28
N PRO A 127 11.22 -8.13 -11.62
CA PRO A 127 12.49 -8.07 -10.88
C PRO A 127 13.05 -6.65 -10.77
N GLU A 128 12.88 -5.84 -11.80
CA GLU A 128 13.30 -4.44 -11.85
C GLU A 128 12.53 -3.61 -10.83
N SER A 129 11.20 -3.74 -10.77
CA SER A 129 10.36 -3.02 -9.80
C SER A 129 10.66 -3.41 -8.34
N LEU A 130 11.19 -4.62 -8.09
CA LEU A 130 11.73 -4.97 -6.77
C LEU A 130 12.97 -4.16 -6.41
N GLY A 131 13.80 -3.82 -7.39
CA GLY A 131 14.95 -2.95 -7.20
C GLY A 131 14.55 -1.53 -6.81
N GLU A 132 13.37 -1.09 -7.21
CA GLU A 132 12.84 0.24 -6.96
C GLU A 132 12.28 0.45 -5.54
N ILE A 133 12.02 -0.63 -4.78
CA ILE A 133 11.59 -0.53 -3.39
C ILE A 133 12.80 -0.25 -2.50
N THR A 134 13.15 1.01 -2.37
CA THR A 134 14.29 1.44 -1.56
C THR A 134 13.88 2.50 -0.54
N LYS A 135 14.82 2.83 0.36
CA LYS A 135 14.79 4.02 1.21
C LYS A 135 14.90 5.29 0.35
N GLY A 136 13.95 5.57 -0.48
CA GLY A 136 14.04 6.83 -1.20
C GLY A 136 13.92 8.04 -0.29
N ASP A 137 14.17 9.21 -0.82
CA ASP A 137 13.97 10.51 -0.15
C ASP A 137 12.48 10.72 0.13
N ALA A 138 11.98 10.00 1.14
CA ALA A 138 10.60 10.15 1.58
C ALA A 138 10.42 11.57 2.10
N THR A 139 9.46 12.30 1.54
CA THR A 139 9.12 13.62 2.06
C THR A 139 8.66 13.54 3.52
N PRO A 140 8.81 14.61 4.31
CA PRO A 140 8.33 14.61 5.70
C PRO A 140 6.87 14.19 5.85
N ASP A 141 6.02 14.52 4.88
CA ASP A 141 4.60 14.12 4.89
C ASP A 141 4.42 12.61 4.70
N VAL A 142 5.23 11.99 3.85
CA VAL A 142 5.25 10.52 3.67
C VAL A 142 5.70 9.82 4.94
N VAL A 143 6.79 10.29 5.57
CA VAL A 143 7.29 9.74 6.83
C VAL A 143 6.21 9.83 7.91
N LYS A 144 5.58 10.99 8.07
CA LYS A 144 4.49 11.20 9.02
C LYS A 144 3.29 10.30 8.76
N ALA A 145 2.93 10.12 7.49
CA ALA A 145 1.84 9.24 7.09
C ALA A 145 2.16 7.77 7.42
N VAL A 146 3.37 7.31 7.14
CA VAL A 146 3.82 5.94 7.43
C VAL A 146 3.91 5.69 8.95
N GLN A 147 4.31 6.71 9.74
CA GLN A 147 4.32 6.61 11.20
C GLN A 147 2.91 6.46 11.80
N ALA A 148 1.88 6.99 11.14
CA ALA A 148 0.49 6.85 11.57
C ALA A 148 -0.11 5.46 11.29
N VAL A 149 0.55 4.63 10.46
CA VAL A 149 0.08 3.28 10.12
C VAL A 149 0.10 2.40 11.37
N LYS A 150 -1.03 1.73 11.63
CA LYS A 150 -1.20 0.79 12.74
C LYS A 150 -1.05 -0.65 12.31
N ARG A 151 -1.58 -0.98 11.14
CA ARG A 151 -1.49 -2.33 10.54
C ARG A 151 -1.31 -2.18 9.03
N VAL A 152 -0.63 -3.12 8.43
CA VAL A 152 -0.43 -3.19 6.98
C VAL A 152 -0.60 -4.63 6.49
N GLY A 153 -1.27 -4.80 5.37
CA GLY A 153 -1.39 -6.06 4.67
C GLY A 153 -1.02 -5.88 3.20
N ILE A 154 -0.11 -6.68 2.71
CA ILE A 154 0.33 -6.66 1.32
C ILE A 154 0.05 -8.02 0.72
N ALA A 155 -0.60 -8.01 -0.42
CA ALA A 155 -0.87 -9.22 -1.18
C ALA A 155 -0.35 -9.10 -2.60
N THR A 156 0.04 -10.24 -3.14
CA THR A 156 0.37 -10.37 -4.56
C THR A 156 -0.45 -11.50 -5.18
N LYS A 157 -0.70 -11.40 -6.48
CA LYS A 157 -1.45 -12.40 -7.25
C LYS A 157 -0.91 -12.48 -8.67
N VAL A 158 -0.81 -13.71 -9.18
CA VAL A 158 -0.48 -13.96 -10.59
C VAL A 158 -1.77 -14.03 -11.40
N ILE A 159 -1.84 -13.25 -12.48
CA ILE A 159 -2.93 -13.22 -13.45
C ILE A 159 -2.27 -13.26 -14.82
N ASN A 160 -2.59 -14.25 -15.62
CA ASN A 160 -2.02 -14.48 -16.96
C ASN A 160 -0.47 -14.39 -16.99
N GLY A 161 0.20 -15.01 -15.99
CA GLY A 161 1.67 -15.03 -15.90
C GLY A 161 2.32 -13.76 -15.38
N LYS A 162 1.57 -12.69 -15.12
CA LYS A 162 2.02 -11.42 -14.59
C LYS A 162 1.68 -11.32 -13.10
N THR A 163 2.59 -10.80 -12.30
CA THR A 163 2.37 -10.59 -10.87
C THR A 163 1.90 -9.16 -10.61
N TYR A 164 0.81 -9.02 -9.88
CA TYR A 164 0.25 -7.75 -9.44
C TYR A 164 0.25 -7.67 -7.92
N ALA A 165 0.22 -6.45 -7.36
CA ALA A 165 0.23 -6.23 -5.92
C ALA A 165 -0.85 -5.23 -5.49
N ALA A 166 -1.36 -5.45 -4.27
CA ALA A 166 -2.21 -4.51 -3.56
C ALA A 166 -1.74 -4.35 -2.11
N ILE A 167 -1.97 -3.17 -1.56
CA ILE A 167 -1.55 -2.79 -0.21
C ILE A 167 -2.78 -2.28 0.54
N ALA A 168 -3.05 -2.88 1.70
CA ALA A 168 -4.06 -2.43 2.64
C ALA A 168 -3.39 -1.80 3.86
N ILE A 169 -3.80 -0.60 4.23
CA ILE A 169 -3.23 0.15 5.35
C ILE A 169 -4.35 0.56 6.30
N GLU A 170 -4.14 0.34 7.59
CA GLU A 170 -5.03 0.78 8.64
C GLU A 170 -4.43 1.95 9.42
N ILE A 171 -5.22 3.00 9.61
CA ILE A 171 -4.90 4.15 10.43
C ILE A 171 -6.03 4.39 11.42
N VAL A 172 -5.65 4.76 12.63
CA VAL A 172 -6.60 5.22 13.66
C VAL A 172 -6.36 6.70 13.93
N THR A 173 -7.40 7.50 13.84
CA THR A 173 -7.35 8.94 14.10
C THR A 173 -8.32 9.31 15.19
N SER A 174 -7.87 10.06 16.19
CA SER A 174 -8.73 10.63 17.22
C SER A 174 -9.66 11.69 16.64
N VAL A 175 -10.90 11.71 17.08
CA VAL A 175 -11.87 12.75 16.75
C VAL A 175 -11.72 13.85 17.81
N PRO A 176 -11.42 15.11 17.43
CA PRO A 176 -11.37 16.21 18.39
C PRO A 176 -12.72 16.37 19.10
N ASP A 177 -12.69 16.56 20.42
CA ASP A 177 -13.87 16.94 21.17
C ASP A 177 -14.45 18.24 20.58
N LYS A 178 -15.76 18.25 20.33
CA LYS A 178 -16.46 19.49 19.95
C LYS A 178 -16.54 20.36 21.19
N THR A 179 -15.61 21.30 21.32
CA THR A 179 -15.77 22.47 22.22
C THR A 179 -16.83 23.41 21.69
#